data_977b0d1570c8788970bfc2f7ece7b3df
#
_entry.id   977b0d1570c8788970bfc2f7ece7b3df
#
_cell.length_a   1.000
_cell.length_b   1.000
_cell.length_c   1.000
_cell.angle_alpha   90.00
_cell.angle_beta   90.00
_cell.angle_gamma   90.00
#
_symmetry.space_group_name_H-M   'P 1'
#
loop_
_entity.id
_entity.type
_entity.pdbx_description
1 polymer ?
#
loop_
_entity_poly.entity_id
_entity_poly.type
_entity_poly.pdbx_seq_one_letter_code
_entity_poly.pdbx_strand_id
1 'polypeptide(L)'
;MKPVTLTTERLVLRPFEPSDAPAVHAACQEPDIPRWTSVPAPYGVDDAEQFVGTVAPEGWRDDTTYNFAVASRADGSLVGAMGLVRLARLHTPERQAELGYWTAKEHRGRGYTVEAARAVLRWAFRDLGVERLEWHAEAGNEGSRAVARKVGFHMEGTLRAQLVREGIRRDVWIGSLLPSDLPGESGASGSVAPGAPDATPYLPYPG
;
A
#
# COMPACT_ATOMS: atom_id res chain seq x y z
N MET A 1 7.07 -4.69 13.98
CA MET A 1 7.62 -6.02 13.60
C MET A 1 9.00 -5.90 12.95
N LYS A 2 9.73 -7.02 12.71
CA LYS A 2 10.96 -6.98 11.91
C LYS A 2 10.60 -6.75 10.44
N PRO A 3 11.29 -5.84 9.75
CA PRO A 3 11.07 -5.62 8.33
C PRO A 3 11.32 -6.88 7.50
N VAL A 4 10.56 -7.03 6.43
CA VAL A 4 10.67 -8.15 5.48
C VAL A 4 11.01 -7.64 4.08
N THR A 5 11.52 -8.54 3.24
CA THR A 5 11.75 -8.26 1.82
C THR A 5 10.90 -9.20 0.99
N LEU A 6 10.17 -8.65 0.02
CA LEU A 6 9.35 -9.40 -0.92
C LEU A 6 10.00 -9.32 -2.30
N THR A 7 10.04 -10.45 -3.01
CA THR A 7 10.62 -10.51 -4.34
C THR A 7 9.58 -10.96 -5.35
N THR A 8 9.58 -10.31 -6.49
CA THR A 8 8.73 -10.67 -7.64
C THR A 8 9.61 -10.98 -8.85
N GLU A 9 9.03 -11.15 -10.01
CA GLU A 9 9.77 -11.35 -11.25
C GLU A 9 10.71 -10.18 -11.56
N ARG A 10 10.19 -8.94 -11.44
CA ARG A 10 10.91 -7.72 -11.86
C ARG A 10 11.30 -6.79 -10.70
N LEU A 11 10.79 -7.03 -9.49
CA LEU A 11 10.93 -6.09 -8.38
C LEU A 11 11.46 -6.75 -7.12
N VAL A 12 12.13 -5.93 -6.31
CA VAL A 12 12.42 -6.18 -4.89
C VAL A 12 11.70 -5.10 -4.09
N LEU A 13 10.86 -5.52 -3.15
CA LEU A 13 10.23 -4.64 -2.18
C LEU A 13 10.97 -4.87 -0.85
N ARG A 14 11.72 -3.89 -0.41
CA ARG A 14 12.54 -3.94 0.80
C ARG A 14 12.27 -2.75 1.71
N PRO A 15 12.69 -2.78 2.97
CA PRO A 15 12.71 -1.57 3.79
C PRO A 15 13.49 -0.47 3.09
N PHE A 16 13.14 0.79 3.38
CA PHE A 16 13.93 1.93 2.91
C PHE A 16 15.29 1.95 3.56
N GLU A 17 16.29 2.39 2.82
CA GLU A 17 17.68 2.60 3.25
C GLU A 17 18.05 4.07 3.10
N PRO A 18 18.97 4.63 3.91
CA PRO A 18 19.39 6.02 3.77
C PRO A 18 19.84 6.40 2.35
N SER A 19 20.41 5.46 1.62
CA SER A 19 20.80 5.63 0.21
C SER A 19 19.64 5.87 -0.76
N ASP A 20 18.39 5.61 -0.35
CA ASP A 20 17.21 5.86 -1.17
C ASP A 20 16.78 7.35 -1.17
N ALA A 21 17.25 8.16 -0.20
CA ALA A 21 16.80 9.54 -0.02
C ALA A 21 16.91 10.40 -1.29
N PRO A 22 18.02 10.38 -2.06
CA PRO A 22 18.10 11.15 -3.30
C PRO A 22 17.06 10.74 -4.34
N ALA A 23 16.78 9.43 -4.48
CA ALA A 23 15.80 8.92 -5.44
C ALA A 23 14.36 9.23 -4.99
N VAL A 24 14.07 9.13 -3.69
CA VAL A 24 12.79 9.56 -3.11
C VAL A 24 12.56 11.04 -3.32
N HIS A 25 13.56 11.89 -3.02
CA HIS A 25 13.50 13.33 -3.25
C HIS A 25 13.20 13.63 -4.71
N ALA A 26 13.98 13.06 -5.63
CA ALA A 26 13.80 13.29 -7.07
C ALA A 26 12.40 12.89 -7.56
N ALA A 27 11.89 11.73 -7.15
CA ALA A 27 10.56 11.26 -7.51
C ALA A 27 9.46 12.20 -6.99
N CYS A 28 9.58 12.67 -5.75
CA CYS A 28 8.59 13.53 -5.09
C CYS A 28 8.57 14.98 -5.62
N GLN A 29 9.52 15.37 -6.49
CA GLN A 29 9.43 16.63 -7.25
C GLN A 29 8.35 16.58 -8.35
N GLU A 30 7.90 15.37 -8.75
CA GLU A 30 6.80 15.22 -9.71
C GLU A 30 5.50 15.71 -9.08
N PRO A 31 4.81 16.73 -9.67
CA PRO A 31 3.64 17.36 -9.05
C PRO A 31 2.48 16.41 -8.71
N ASP A 32 2.34 15.31 -9.46
CA ASP A 32 1.28 14.32 -9.23
C ASP A 32 1.44 13.58 -7.89
N ILE A 33 2.68 13.39 -7.40
CA ILE A 33 2.91 12.67 -6.15
C ILE A 33 2.33 13.43 -4.97
N PRO A 34 2.75 14.66 -4.66
CA PRO A 34 2.13 15.43 -3.58
C PRO A 34 0.66 15.76 -3.86
N ARG A 35 0.27 15.90 -5.15
CA ARG A 35 -1.14 16.16 -5.51
C ARG A 35 -2.08 15.03 -5.07
N TRP A 36 -1.65 13.77 -5.15
CA TRP A 36 -2.51 12.62 -4.93
C TRP A 36 -2.21 11.80 -3.68
N THR A 37 -1.16 12.17 -2.95
CA THR A 37 -0.71 11.44 -1.75
C THR A 37 -0.65 12.37 -0.53
N SER A 38 -0.15 11.85 0.58
CA SER A 38 0.16 12.62 1.79
C SER A 38 1.59 13.20 1.79
N VAL A 39 2.34 13.05 0.70
CA VAL A 39 3.66 13.66 0.55
C VAL A 39 3.50 15.19 0.58
N PRO A 40 4.25 15.91 1.44
CA PRO A 40 4.13 17.36 1.53
C PRO A 40 4.57 18.08 0.25
N ALA A 41 4.10 19.33 0.08
CA ALA A 41 4.54 20.24 -0.97
C ALA A 41 4.83 21.62 -0.35
N PRO A 42 6.03 22.20 -0.54
CA PRO A 42 7.16 21.64 -1.26
C PRO A 42 7.77 20.44 -0.52
N TYR A 43 8.45 19.54 -1.24
CA TYR A 43 9.17 18.37 -0.70
C TYR A 43 10.67 18.63 -0.80
N GLY A 44 11.34 18.78 0.36
CA GLY A 44 12.77 19.05 0.44
C GLY A 44 13.63 17.78 0.56
N VAL A 45 14.94 17.97 0.49
CA VAL A 45 15.91 16.89 0.74
C VAL A 45 15.79 16.36 2.16
N ASP A 46 15.61 17.26 3.14
CA ASP A 46 15.46 16.91 4.55
C ASP A 46 14.21 16.04 4.78
N ASP A 47 13.11 16.30 4.05
CA ASP A 47 11.90 15.47 4.13
C ASP A 47 12.17 14.04 3.65
N ALA A 48 12.95 13.89 2.56
CA ALA A 48 13.32 12.59 2.04
C ALA A 48 14.24 11.83 3.01
N GLU A 49 15.26 12.50 3.55
CA GLU A 49 16.19 11.93 4.55
C GLU A 49 15.43 11.52 5.82
N GLN A 50 14.52 12.36 6.31
CA GLN A 50 13.68 12.05 7.46
C GLN A 50 12.75 10.87 7.17
N PHE A 51 12.14 10.81 5.99
CA PHE A 51 11.26 9.71 5.62
C PHE A 51 11.99 8.37 5.60
N VAL A 52 13.13 8.28 4.91
CA VAL A 52 13.85 7.00 4.77
C VAL A 52 14.63 6.63 6.04
N GLY A 53 15.16 7.60 6.78
CA GLY A 53 16.00 7.38 7.95
C GLY A 53 15.22 7.24 9.27
N THR A 54 14.03 7.77 9.33
CA THR A 54 13.25 7.83 10.58
C THR A 54 11.83 7.30 10.40
N VAL A 55 11.02 7.94 9.57
CA VAL A 55 9.57 7.65 9.50
C VAL A 55 9.28 6.22 9.06
N ALA A 56 9.93 5.76 7.99
CA ALA A 56 9.71 4.41 7.48
C ALA A 56 10.25 3.32 8.43
N PRO A 57 11.48 3.41 8.99
CA PRO A 57 11.97 2.46 10.00
C PRO A 57 11.14 2.44 11.28
N GLU A 58 10.72 3.61 11.78
CA GLU A 58 9.87 3.70 12.97
C GLU A 58 8.51 3.07 12.74
N GLY A 59 7.91 3.28 11.57
CA GLY A 59 6.66 2.65 11.19
C GLY A 59 6.70 1.12 11.31
N TRP A 60 7.80 0.50 10.88
CA TRP A 60 8.05 -0.94 11.05
C TRP A 60 8.25 -1.34 12.51
N ARG A 61 9.05 -0.56 13.26
CA ARG A 61 9.34 -0.84 14.67
C ARG A 61 8.09 -0.77 15.54
N ASP A 62 7.27 0.23 15.31
CA ASP A 62 6.13 0.59 16.15
C ASP A 62 4.80 0.01 15.62
N ASP A 63 4.85 -0.78 14.55
CA ASP A 63 3.70 -1.42 13.89
C ASP A 63 2.60 -0.42 13.49
N THR A 64 3.00 0.77 13.04
CA THR A 64 2.08 1.82 12.59
C THR A 64 1.92 1.90 11.08
N THR A 65 3.01 1.62 10.35
CA THR A 65 3.04 1.54 8.89
C THR A 65 4.14 0.57 8.43
N TYR A 66 3.91 -0.15 7.34
CA TYR A 66 4.91 -1.02 6.73
C TYR A 66 5.23 -0.51 5.33
N ASN A 67 6.22 0.39 5.25
CA ASN A 67 6.62 1.02 3.99
C ASN A 67 7.76 0.25 3.32
N PHE A 68 7.59 -0.08 2.05
CA PHE A 68 8.59 -0.69 1.18
C PHE A 68 9.10 0.31 0.15
N ALA A 69 10.40 0.37 -0.02
CA ALA A 69 11.03 0.82 -1.26
C ALA A 69 10.80 -0.25 -2.32
N VAL A 70 10.18 0.12 -3.43
CA VAL A 70 10.00 -0.76 -4.58
C VAL A 70 11.13 -0.50 -5.55
N ALA A 71 12.05 -1.45 -5.69
CA ALA A 71 13.23 -1.34 -6.54
C ALA A 71 13.16 -2.30 -7.74
N SER A 72 13.67 -1.87 -8.87
CA SER A 72 13.85 -2.70 -10.07
C SER A 72 14.96 -3.73 -9.85
N ARG A 73 14.70 -5.00 -10.16
CA ARG A 73 15.72 -6.04 -10.09
C ARG A 73 16.78 -5.93 -11.18
N ALA A 74 16.48 -5.25 -12.27
CA ALA A 74 17.37 -5.14 -13.41
C ALA A 74 18.57 -4.22 -13.12
N ASP A 75 18.32 -3.12 -12.39
CA ASP A 75 19.32 -2.06 -12.20
C ASP A 75 19.32 -1.44 -10.78
N GLY A 76 18.45 -1.91 -9.90
CA GLY A 76 18.32 -1.40 -8.53
C GLY A 76 17.62 -0.03 -8.44
N SER A 77 17.15 0.56 -9.54
CA SER A 77 16.50 1.86 -9.52
C SER A 77 15.23 1.86 -8.70
N LEU A 78 14.95 2.96 -7.98
CA LEU A 78 13.73 3.13 -7.19
C LEU A 78 12.55 3.35 -8.13
N VAL A 79 11.62 2.40 -8.16
CA VAL A 79 10.38 2.45 -8.93
C VAL A 79 9.30 3.27 -8.21
N GLY A 80 9.29 3.22 -6.87
CA GLY A 80 8.30 3.91 -6.06
C GLY A 80 8.27 3.42 -4.63
N ALA A 81 7.22 3.76 -3.93
CA ALA A 81 6.92 3.26 -2.59
C ALA A 81 5.58 2.53 -2.56
N MET A 82 5.50 1.53 -1.72
CA MET A 82 4.27 0.80 -1.43
C MET A 82 4.25 0.35 0.01
N GLY A 83 3.08 0.35 0.64
CA GLY A 83 3.02 -0.10 2.02
C GLY A 83 1.61 -0.31 2.52
N LEU A 84 1.56 -0.85 3.72
CA LEU A 84 0.35 -0.94 4.52
C LEU A 84 0.34 0.20 5.53
N VAL A 85 -0.75 0.92 5.57
CA VAL A 85 -0.98 2.05 6.49
C VAL A 85 -2.23 1.80 7.35
N ARG A 86 -2.46 2.67 8.34
CA ARG A 86 -3.61 2.55 9.26
C ARG A 86 -3.67 1.21 10.00
N LEU A 87 -2.50 0.71 10.42
CA LEU A 87 -2.35 -0.60 11.05
C LEU A 87 -2.99 -0.70 12.44
N ALA A 88 -3.47 0.39 13.03
CA ALA A 88 -4.17 0.33 14.32
C ALA A 88 -5.34 -0.67 14.34
N ARG A 89 -5.98 -0.94 13.19
CA ARG A 89 -7.07 -1.91 13.06
C ARG A 89 -6.58 -3.34 12.75
N LEU A 90 -5.33 -3.51 12.40
CA LEU A 90 -4.75 -4.84 12.13
C LEU A 90 -4.70 -5.70 13.40
N HIS A 91 -4.44 -5.06 14.54
CA HIS A 91 -4.31 -5.74 15.83
C HIS A 91 -5.62 -5.77 16.64
N THR A 92 -6.74 -5.47 16.00
CA THR A 92 -8.09 -5.57 16.54
C THR A 92 -8.86 -6.70 15.86
N PRO A 93 -10.05 -7.06 16.31
CA PRO A 93 -10.87 -8.06 15.64
C PRO A 93 -11.22 -7.75 14.18
N GLU A 94 -11.14 -6.47 13.76
CA GLU A 94 -11.37 -6.09 12.37
C GLU A 94 -10.29 -6.59 11.41
N ARG A 95 -9.04 -6.82 11.88
CA ARG A 95 -7.88 -7.30 11.10
C ARG A 95 -7.74 -6.59 9.74
N GLN A 96 -7.80 -5.26 9.81
CA GLN A 96 -7.92 -4.39 8.64
C GLN A 96 -6.68 -3.53 8.46
N ALA A 97 -6.28 -3.29 7.21
CA ALA A 97 -5.22 -2.37 6.82
C ALA A 97 -5.61 -1.63 5.54
N GLU A 98 -4.84 -0.61 5.17
CA GLU A 98 -5.01 0.13 3.92
C GLU A 98 -3.74 0.04 3.07
N LEU A 99 -3.89 -0.17 1.76
CA LEU A 99 -2.79 -0.17 0.81
C LEU A 99 -2.53 1.25 0.29
N GLY A 100 -1.32 1.77 0.53
CA GLY A 100 -0.85 3.04 0.00
C GLY A 100 0.32 2.88 -0.96
N TYR A 101 0.43 3.73 -1.99
CA TYR A 101 1.53 3.70 -2.95
C TYR A 101 1.69 4.99 -3.74
N TRP A 102 2.90 5.19 -4.24
CA TRP A 102 3.20 6.09 -5.35
C TRP A 102 4.25 5.46 -6.26
N THR A 103 4.31 5.91 -7.51
CA THR A 103 5.24 5.41 -8.52
C THR A 103 5.92 6.58 -9.21
N ALA A 104 7.24 6.53 -9.29
CA ALA A 104 8.04 7.52 -10.01
C ALA A 104 7.61 7.60 -11.48
N LYS A 105 7.61 8.81 -12.04
CA LYS A 105 7.01 9.11 -13.33
C LYS A 105 7.52 8.21 -14.46
N GLU A 106 8.81 8.01 -14.52
CA GLU A 106 9.52 7.23 -15.54
C GLU A 106 9.20 5.73 -15.49
N HIS A 107 8.62 5.25 -14.38
CA HIS A 107 8.24 3.86 -14.18
C HIS A 107 6.73 3.60 -14.32
N ARG A 108 5.92 4.64 -14.54
CA ARG A 108 4.46 4.51 -14.73
C ARG A 108 4.14 3.79 -16.05
N GLY A 109 2.95 3.20 -16.12
CA GLY A 109 2.47 2.52 -17.33
C GLY A 109 3.09 1.13 -17.60
N ARG A 110 4.09 0.70 -16.83
CA ARG A 110 4.83 -0.56 -17.03
C ARG A 110 4.30 -1.74 -16.21
N GLY A 111 3.23 -1.53 -15.42
CA GLY A 111 2.63 -2.57 -14.58
C GLY A 111 3.34 -2.84 -13.26
N TYR A 112 4.41 -2.14 -12.94
CA TYR A 112 5.20 -2.34 -11.72
C TYR A 112 4.38 -2.15 -10.45
N THR A 113 3.53 -1.11 -10.39
CA THR A 113 2.67 -0.87 -9.22
C THR A 113 1.70 -2.02 -8.96
N VAL A 114 1.13 -2.61 -10.01
CA VAL A 114 0.23 -3.77 -9.91
C VAL A 114 0.99 -5.01 -9.43
N GLU A 115 2.21 -5.22 -9.95
CA GLU A 115 3.06 -6.34 -9.56
C GLU A 115 3.48 -6.24 -8.08
N ALA A 116 3.92 -5.06 -7.65
CA ALA A 116 4.27 -4.78 -6.27
C ALA A 116 3.06 -4.95 -5.33
N ALA A 117 1.90 -4.40 -5.71
CA ALA A 117 0.68 -4.52 -4.93
C ALA A 117 0.31 -5.99 -4.70
N ARG A 118 0.35 -6.82 -5.74
CA ARG A 118 0.05 -8.26 -5.61
C ARG A 118 1.01 -8.99 -4.66
N ALA A 119 2.27 -8.58 -4.57
CA ALA A 119 3.22 -9.14 -3.61
C ALA A 119 2.86 -8.74 -2.18
N VAL A 120 2.56 -7.45 -1.94
CA VAL A 120 2.16 -6.94 -0.62
C VAL A 120 0.84 -7.56 -0.17
N LEU A 121 -0.13 -7.72 -1.07
CA LEU A 121 -1.43 -8.36 -0.77
C LEU A 121 -1.26 -9.80 -0.29
N ARG A 122 -0.49 -10.61 -1.01
CA ARG A 122 -0.23 -12.00 -0.60
C ARG A 122 0.41 -12.07 0.78
N TRP A 123 1.40 -11.23 1.03
CA TRP A 123 2.04 -11.13 2.33
C TRP A 123 1.05 -10.66 3.42
N ALA A 124 0.24 -9.64 3.15
CA ALA A 124 -0.73 -9.13 4.10
C ALA A 124 -1.74 -10.20 4.54
N PHE A 125 -2.28 -10.95 3.59
CA PHE A 125 -3.28 -11.97 3.89
C PHE A 125 -2.68 -13.23 4.50
N ARG A 126 -1.53 -13.71 4.00
CA ARG A 126 -0.94 -15.00 4.44
C ARG A 126 -0.13 -14.90 5.72
N ASP A 127 0.66 -13.82 5.84
CA ASP A 127 1.66 -13.70 6.91
C ASP A 127 1.22 -12.76 8.02
N LEU A 128 0.46 -11.69 7.72
CA LEU A 128 -0.05 -10.75 8.72
C LEU A 128 -1.47 -11.09 9.20
N GLY A 129 -2.20 -11.95 8.47
CA GLY A 129 -3.57 -12.29 8.80
C GLY A 129 -4.54 -11.11 8.63
N VAL A 130 -4.28 -10.22 7.68
CA VAL A 130 -5.27 -9.22 7.25
C VAL A 130 -6.48 -9.95 6.70
N GLU A 131 -7.68 -9.56 7.12
CA GLU A 131 -8.95 -10.14 6.64
C GLU A 131 -9.69 -9.19 5.69
N ARG A 132 -9.38 -7.90 5.78
CA ARG A 132 -9.92 -6.88 4.87
C ARG A 132 -8.84 -5.86 4.56
N LEU A 133 -8.50 -5.70 3.29
CA LEU A 133 -7.61 -4.65 2.85
C LEU A 133 -8.40 -3.57 2.13
N GLU A 134 -8.23 -2.32 2.54
CA GLU A 134 -8.85 -1.16 1.93
C GLU A 134 -7.90 -0.43 0.98
N TRP A 135 -8.49 0.25 0.04
CA TRP A 135 -7.85 1.24 -0.83
C TRP A 135 -8.71 2.50 -0.83
N HIS A 136 -8.06 3.63 -0.60
CA HIS A 136 -8.68 4.94 -0.68
C HIS A 136 -7.93 5.82 -1.69
N ALA A 137 -8.65 6.61 -2.46
CA ALA A 137 -8.07 7.64 -3.33
C ALA A 137 -9.02 8.83 -3.45
N GLU A 138 -8.47 10.05 -3.49
CA GLU A 138 -9.26 11.23 -3.84
C GLU A 138 -9.97 11.00 -5.18
N ALA A 139 -11.24 11.33 -5.27
CA ALA A 139 -12.02 11.17 -6.49
C ALA A 139 -11.39 11.98 -7.65
N GLY A 140 -11.21 11.33 -8.79
CA GLY A 140 -10.46 11.87 -9.93
C GLY A 140 -9.05 11.31 -10.09
N ASN A 141 -8.50 10.59 -9.09
CA ASN A 141 -7.23 9.87 -9.24
C ASN A 141 -7.42 8.56 -10.02
N GLU A 142 -7.67 8.70 -11.33
CA GLU A 142 -7.93 7.54 -12.21
C GLU A 142 -6.73 6.60 -12.33
N GLY A 143 -5.52 7.12 -12.19
CA GLY A 143 -4.30 6.29 -12.18
C GLY A 143 -4.29 5.30 -11.02
N SER A 144 -4.58 5.77 -9.81
CA SER A 144 -4.68 4.92 -8.63
C SER A 144 -5.87 3.95 -8.73
N ARG A 145 -7.02 4.43 -9.21
CA ARG A 145 -8.22 3.60 -9.42
C ARG A 145 -7.96 2.45 -10.41
N ALA A 146 -7.23 2.74 -11.51
CA ALA A 146 -6.88 1.73 -12.50
C ALA A 146 -5.97 0.63 -11.91
N VAL A 147 -5.03 1.00 -11.03
CA VAL A 147 -4.20 0.03 -10.30
C VAL A 147 -5.07 -0.82 -9.38
N ALA A 148 -5.90 -0.21 -8.53
CA ALA A 148 -6.77 -0.92 -7.59
C ALA A 148 -7.66 -1.95 -8.32
N ARG A 149 -8.29 -1.55 -9.42
CA ARG A 149 -9.12 -2.46 -10.26
C ARG A 149 -8.32 -3.62 -10.84
N LYS A 150 -7.10 -3.37 -11.37
CA LYS A 150 -6.24 -4.43 -11.93
C LYS A 150 -5.71 -5.40 -10.88
N VAL A 151 -5.62 -4.95 -9.65
CA VAL A 151 -5.21 -5.79 -8.51
C VAL A 151 -6.36 -6.66 -8.02
N GLY A 152 -7.61 -6.22 -8.21
CA GLY A 152 -8.81 -6.96 -7.86
C GLY A 152 -9.71 -6.30 -6.81
N PHE A 153 -9.41 -5.05 -6.40
CA PHE A 153 -10.27 -4.36 -5.43
C PHE A 153 -11.68 -4.17 -5.96
N HIS A 154 -12.65 -4.52 -5.14
CA HIS A 154 -14.06 -4.18 -5.33
C HIS A 154 -14.28 -2.72 -4.98
N MET A 155 -14.83 -1.95 -5.92
CA MET A 155 -15.18 -0.55 -5.68
C MET A 155 -16.48 -0.48 -4.89
N GLU A 156 -16.42 0.05 -3.66
CA GLU A 156 -17.58 0.07 -2.75
C GLU A 156 -18.37 1.38 -2.80
N GLY A 157 -17.72 2.48 -3.22
CA GLY A 157 -18.44 3.73 -3.35
C GLY A 157 -17.58 4.99 -3.27
N THR A 158 -18.24 6.08 -2.93
CA THR A 158 -17.64 7.40 -2.75
C THR A 158 -18.02 7.95 -1.38
N LEU A 159 -17.01 8.25 -0.58
CA LEU A 159 -17.13 8.91 0.70
C LEU A 159 -17.15 10.43 0.45
N ARG A 160 -18.31 11.06 0.63
CA ARG A 160 -18.48 12.48 0.36
C ARG A 160 -17.71 13.33 1.36
N ALA A 161 -16.97 14.33 0.87
CA ALA A 161 -16.26 15.34 1.69
C ALA A 161 -15.32 14.74 2.76
N GLN A 162 -14.79 13.53 2.52
CA GLN A 162 -13.99 12.74 3.48
C GLN A 162 -12.60 13.32 3.70
N LEU A 163 -11.92 13.74 2.63
CA LEU A 163 -10.56 14.28 2.69
C LEU A 163 -10.59 15.81 2.81
N VAL A 164 -9.70 16.38 3.62
CA VAL A 164 -9.42 17.82 3.60
C VAL A 164 -8.03 18.02 3.01
N ARG A 165 -7.95 18.75 1.91
CA ARG A 165 -6.70 19.12 1.25
C ARG A 165 -6.73 20.62 0.99
N GLU A 166 -5.71 21.35 1.50
CA GLU A 166 -5.61 22.80 1.34
C GLU A 166 -6.88 23.56 1.77
N GLY A 167 -7.47 23.11 2.88
CA GLY A 167 -8.71 23.71 3.40
C GLY A 167 -9.99 23.36 2.62
N ILE A 168 -9.90 22.57 1.54
CA ILE A 168 -11.03 22.17 0.71
C ILE A 168 -11.39 20.70 0.98
N ARG A 169 -12.68 20.41 1.18
CA ARG A 169 -13.17 19.06 1.29
C ARG A 169 -13.25 18.39 -0.08
N ARG A 170 -12.80 17.15 -0.14
CA ARG A 170 -12.77 16.34 -1.35
C ARG A 170 -13.45 15.00 -1.11
N ASP A 171 -14.08 14.47 -2.14
CA ASP A 171 -14.63 13.14 -2.14
C ASP A 171 -13.52 12.09 -2.28
N VAL A 172 -13.72 10.93 -1.66
CA VAL A 172 -12.76 9.82 -1.69
C VAL A 172 -13.46 8.58 -2.21
N TRP A 173 -12.89 7.93 -3.19
CA TRP A 173 -13.28 6.58 -3.56
C TRP A 173 -12.75 5.58 -2.57
N ILE A 174 -13.58 4.57 -2.26
CA ILE A 174 -13.21 3.45 -1.42
C ILE A 174 -13.41 2.14 -2.17
N GLY A 175 -12.50 1.21 -1.98
CA GLY A 175 -12.60 -0.17 -2.41
C GLY A 175 -11.96 -1.09 -1.40
N SER A 176 -12.34 -2.36 -1.45
CA SER A 176 -11.80 -3.40 -0.57
C SER A 176 -11.38 -4.65 -1.34
N LEU A 177 -10.53 -5.43 -0.71
CA LEU A 177 -10.11 -6.74 -1.15
C LEU A 177 -10.09 -7.69 0.05
N LEU A 178 -10.64 -8.88 -0.14
CA LEU A 178 -10.68 -9.94 0.86
C LEU A 178 -9.76 -11.10 0.43
N PRO A 179 -9.32 -11.97 1.35
CA PRO A 179 -8.54 -13.16 1.01
C PRO A 179 -9.22 -14.04 -0.06
N SER A 180 -10.55 -14.15 -0.01
CA SER A 180 -11.37 -14.92 -0.97
C SER A 180 -11.35 -14.38 -2.40
N ASP A 181 -10.97 -13.12 -2.59
CA ASP A 181 -10.94 -12.47 -3.91
C ASP A 181 -9.65 -12.79 -4.67
N LEU A 182 -8.66 -13.40 -4.01
CA LEU A 182 -7.39 -13.75 -4.66
C LEU A 182 -7.56 -14.99 -5.54
N PRO A 183 -7.10 -14.96 -6.81
CA PRO A 183 -7.13 -16.12 -7.68
C PRO A 183 -6.35 -17.30 -7.10
N GLY A 184 -6.99 -18.47 -7.00
CA GLY A 184 -6.36 -19.71 -6.55
C GLY A 184 -6.43 -19.98 -5.06
N GLU A 185 -7.09 -19.14 -4.26
CA GLU A 185 -7.30 -19.36 -2.81
C GLU A 185 -8.76 -19.74 -2.46
N SER A 186 -9.63 -19.81 -3.43
CA SER A 186 -11.00 -20.34 -3.25
C SER A 186 -10.97 -21.84 -2.95
N GLY A 187 -10.85 -22.19 -1.66
CA GLY A 187 -10.94 -23.60 -1.21
C GLY A 187 -9.82 -24.12 -0.34
N ALA A 188 -8.77 -23.36 -0.06
CA ALA A 188 -7.78 -23.76 0.93
C ALA A 188 -8.17 -23.22 2.32
N SER A 189 -9.16 -23.86 2.94
CA SER A 189 -9.17 -24.03 4.40
C SER A 189 -7.91 -24.83 4.73
N GLY A 190 -6.79 -24.17 4.94
CA GLY A 190 -5.59 -24.92 5.14
C GLY A 190 -4.42 -24.10 5.62
N SER A 191 -3.93 -24.46 6.77
CA SER A 191 -2.65 -24.06 7.34
C SER A 191 -2.52 -22.57 7.69
N VAL A 192 -3.38 -22.14 8.55
CA VAL A 192 -3.12 -21.00 9.45
C VAL A 192 -1.86 -21.34 10.22
N ALA A 193 -0.88 -20.42 10.25
CA ALA A 193 0.30 -20.57 11.10
C ALA A 193 -0.15 -20.93 12.52
N PRO A 194 0.53 -21.85 13.22
CA PRO A 194 0.10 -22.30 14.53
C PRO A 194 0.04 -21.09 15.49
N GLY A 195 -1.19 -20.77 15.95
CA GLY A 195 -1.47 -19.66 16.86
C GLY A 195 -2.19 -18.45 16.26
N ALA A 196 -2.51 -18.43 14.97
CA ALA A 196 -3.42 -17.44 14.43
C ALA A 196 -4.86 -17.78 14.87
N PRO A 197 -5.67 -16.78 15.32
CA PRO A 197 -7.09 -17.02 15.58
C PRO A 197 -7.81 -17.40 14.28
N ASP A 198 -8.90 -18.19 14.42
CA ASP A 198 -9.75 -18.55 13.30
C ASP A 198 -10.21 -17.28 12.55
N ALA A 199 -10.25 -17.39 11.23
CA ALA A 199 -10.72 -16.27 10.38
C ALA A 199 -12.17 -15.91 10.76
N THR A 200 -12.46 -14.62 10.81
CA THR A 200 -13.80 -14.11 11.08
C THR A 200 -14.75 -14.46 9.92
N PRO A 201 -15.86 -15.21 10.15
CA PRO A 201 -16.79 -15.54 9.09
C PRO A 201 -17.34 -14.31 8.38
N TYR A 202 -17.27 -14.27 7.06
CA TYR A 202 -17.94 -13.25 6.25
C TYR A 202 -19.27 -13.77 5.71
N LEU A 203 -20.35 -13.13 6.13
CA LEU A 203 -21.69 -13.41 5.64
C LEU A 203 -22.17 -12.20 4.84
N PRO A 204 -22.15 -12.26 3.50
CA PRO A 204 -22.65 -11.16 2.68
C PRO A 204 -24.15 -10.99 2.91
N TYR A 205 -24.61 -9.74 2.88
CA TYR A 205 -26.04 -9.44 2.96
C TYR A 205 -26.78 -10.09 1.77
N PRO A 206 -27.80 -10.92 1.99
CA PRO A 206 -28.59 -11.46 0.90
C PRO A 206 -29.29 -10.29 0.19
N GLY A 207 -28.94 -10.06 -1.08
CA GLY A 207 -29.51 -9.04 -1.93
C GLY A 207 -30.95 -9.34 -2.30
#